data_94b37fd524479520c7aba4b8747814c4
#
_entry.id   94b37fd524479520c7aba4b8747814c4
#
_cell.length_a   1.000
_cell.length_b   1.000
_cell.length_c   1.000
_cell.angle_alpha   90.00
_cell.angle_beta   90.00
_cell.angle_gamma   90.00
#
_symmetry.space_group_name_H-M   'P 1'
#
loop_
_entity.id
_entity.type
_entity.pdbx_description
1 polymer ?
#
loop_
_entity_poly.entity_id
_entity_poly.type
_entity_poly.pdbx_seq_one_letter_code
_entity_poly.pdbx_strand_id
1 'polypeptide(L)'
;GFYIVRGNEQAVVRRFGELVRNAGGGVEISSSGLRWDLPWPLAQVDRVNTREVRTLMVGLPEFGPELKQGAPTGFLTNVDTAHQSQFLTGDRNILSLQVTVHYHVGDIGQFLFGESDPRTRLQSLVESLVTDTVSGSGVDFVYVHGRHRLRTLLVDRLSTTLPDEPLGLVVDDITVGAVYPPIEAKSEFLEVMNARAERETHINNAEAFQVKRSNQGQAEAKRVQLEADAYRSRTVAAAQGEAARFEQLVSQIQREAQSGQQDYAGARHLAMKRMYLDSIRAIFAKVAAKIVLDSGDPVDLTILREFGK
;
A
#
# COMPACT_ATOMS: atom_id res chain seq x y z
N GLY A 1 -58.44 -15.99 -14.21
CA GLY A 1 -58.50 -15.03 -13.12
C GLY A 1 -57.53 -13.89 -13.35
N PHE A 2 -57.69 -12.82 -12.59
CA PHE A 2 -56.74 -11.70 -12.61
C PHE A 2 -55.59 -11.98 -11.64
N TYR A 3 -54.39 -11.59 -12.03
CA TYR A 3 -53.24 -11.62 -11.14
C TYR A 3 -52.34 -10.39 -11.35
N ILE A 4 -51.63 -10.01 -10.31
CA ILE A 4 -50.75 -8.87 -10.30
C ILE A 4 -49.30 -9.36 -10.16
N VAL A 5 -48.41 -8.92 -11.04
CA VAL A 5 -46.98 -9.12 -10.96
C VAL A 5 -46.35 -7.82 -10.49
N ARG A 6 -45.57 -7.85 -9.41
CA ARG A 6 -44.91 -6.68 -8.85
C ARG A 6 -43.71 -6.26 -9.71
N GLY A 7 -43.21 -5.04 -9.54
CA GLY A 7 -42.15 -4.48 -10.36
C GLY A 7 -40.78 -5.19 -10.23
N ASN A 8 -40.57 -5.95 -9.17
CA ASN A 8 -39.39 -6.76 -8.90
C ASN A 8 -39.60 -8.26 -9.14
N GLU A 9 -40.80 -8.66 -9.54
CA GLU A 9 -41.19 -10.04 -9.82
C GLU A 9 -41.39 -10.24 -11.31
N GLN A 10 -41.17 -11.44 -11.77
CA GLN A 10 -41.62 -11.94 -13.04
C GLN A 10 -42.47 -13.19 -12.80
N ALA A 11 -43.37 -13.49 -13.68
CA ALA A 11 -44.27 -14.64 -13.55
C ALA A 11 -44.27 -15.50 -14.80
N VAL A 12 -44.37 -16.80 -14.57
CA VAL A 12 -44.58 -17.79 -15.61
C VAL A 12 -45.96 -18.43 -15.39
N VAL A 13 -46.66 -18.66 -16.47
CA VAL A 13 -48.00 -19.27 -16.42
C VAL A 13 -47.92 -20.69 -16.93
N ARG A 14 -48.49 -21.61 -16.15
CA ARG A 14 -48.73 -22.99 -16.59
C ARG A 14 -50.23 -23.14 -16.87
N ARG A 15 -50.58 -23.61 -18.09
CA ARG A 15 -51.94 -23.96 -18.43
C ARG A 15 -52.06 -25.46 -18.57
N PHE A 16 -53.02 -26.05 -17.86
CA PHE A 16 -53.21 -27.52 -17.85
C PHE A 16 -51.93 -28.30 -17.45
N GLY A 17 -51.03 -27.68 -16.66
CA GLY A 17 -49.77 -28.28 -16.24
C GLY A 17 -48.63 -28.04 -17.19
N GLU A 18 -48.85 -27.53 -18.39
CA GLU A 18 -47.80 -27.22 -19.36
C GLU A 18 -47.41 -25.74 -19.33
N LEU A 19 -46.13 -25.48 -19.58
CA LEU A 19 -45.60 -24.13 -19.70
C LEU A 19 -46.10 -23.46 -20.97
N VAL A 20 -46.61 -22.26 -20.84
CA VAL A 20 -46.96 -21.42 -22.00
C VAL A 20 -45.65 -20.96 -22.66
N ARG A 21 -45.48 -21.31 -23.95
CA ARG A 21 -44.29 -20.94 -24.72
C ARG A 21 -44.64 -19.86 -25.74
N ASN A 22 -43.71 -18.95 -25.98
CA ASN A 22 -43.81 -17.97 -27.07
C ASN A 22 -43.64 -18.63 -28.43
N ALA A 23 -44.00 -17.93 -29.49
CA ALA A 23 -43.89 -18.39 -30.88
C ALA A 23 -42.45 -18.78 -31.26
N GLY A 24 -41.43 -18.36 -30.53
CA GLY A 24 -40.01 -18.74 -30.68
C GLY A 24 -39.59 -19.94 -29.83
N GLY A 25 -40.52 -20.64 -29.15
CA GLY A 25 -40.21 -21.83 -28.33
C GLY A 25 -39.70 -21.56 -26.92
N GLY A 26 -39.44 -20.29 -26.54
CA GLY A 26 -39.05 -19.89 -25.20
C GLY A 26 -40.24 -19.80 -24.24
N VAL A 27 -40.01 -19.84 -22.94
CA VAL A 27 -41.03 -19.69 -21.90
C VAL A 27 -41.60 -18.26 -21.95
N GLU A 28 -42.92 -18.14 -21.94
CA GLU A 28 -43.59 -16.83 -21.91
C GLU A 28 -43.47 -16.22 -20.52
N ILE A 29 -42.63 -15.17 -20.40
CA ILE A 29 -42.41 -14.45 -19.14
C ILE A 29 -43.33 -13.24 -19.07
N SER A 30 -44.22 -13.22 -18.07
CA SER A 30 -45.08 -12.09 -17.79
C SER A 30 -44.37 -11.01 -16.99
N SER A 31 -44.18 -9.83 -17.60
CA SER A 31 -43.62 -8.64 -16.95
C SER A 31 -44.60 -8.04 -15.94
N SER A 32 -44.12 -7.11 -15.11
CA SER A 32 -44.91 -6.40 -14.08
C SER A 32 -46.19 -5.77 -14.63
N GLY A 33 -47.24 -5.85 -13.85
CA GLY A 33 -48.54 -5.26 -14.15
C GLY A 33 -49.71 -6.18 -13.82
N LEU A 34 -50.91 -5.68 -14.12
CA LEU A 34 -52.14 -6.47 -14.02
C LEU A 34 -52.27 -7.36 -15.27
N ARG A 35 -52.41 -8.64 -15.04
CA ARG A 35 -52.56 -9.66 -16.09
C ARG A 35 -53.81 -10.48 -15.88
N TRP A 36 -54.34 -11.06 -16.95
CA TRP A 36 -55.49 -11.94 -16.92
C TRP A 36 -55.14 -13.26 -17.59
N ASP A 37 -55.57 -14.35 -16.95
CA ASP A 37 -55.44 -15.71 -17.49
C ASP A 37 -56.60 -16.59 -17.01
N LEU A 38 -56.63 -17.85 -17.40
CA LEU A 38 -57.62 -18.81 -16.97
C LEU A 38 -57.67 -18.92 -15.43
N PRO A 39 -58.86 -19.18 -14.84
CA PRO A 39 -58.94 -19.36 -13.39
C PRO A 39 -58.33 -20.68 -12.97
N TRP A 40 -57.87 -20.71 -11.71
CA TRP A 40 -57.47 -21.97 -11.06
C TRP A 40 -58.64 -22.96 -11.10
N PRO A 41 -58.43 -24.26 -11.38
CA PRO A 41 -57.15 -24.98 -11.53
C PRO A 41 -56.59 -25.04 -12.97
N LEU A 42 -57.20 -24.42 -13.96
CA LEU A 42 -56.82 -24.50 -15.37
C LEU A 42 -55.49 -23.78 -15.66
N ALA A 43 -55.23 -22.71 -14.94
CA ALA A 43 -53.92 -22.03 -15.00
C ALA A 43 -53.35 -21.82 -13.60
N GLN A 44 -52.02 -21.97 -13.48
CA GLN A 44 -51.22 -21.71 -12.30
C GLN A 44 -50.17 -20.68 -12.62
N VAL A 45 -50.01 -19.69 -11.75
CA VAL A 45 -49.02 -18.60 -11.91
C VAL A 45 -47.91 -18.76 -10.88
N ASP A 46 -46.72 -19.03 -11.34
CA ASP A 46 -45.51 -19.09 -10.50
C ASP A 46 -44.77 -17.76 -10.60
N ARG A 47 -44.50 -17.13 -9.45
CA ARG A 47 -43.87 -15.82 -9.36
C ARG A 47 -42.53 -15.95 -8.71
N VAL A 48 -41.50 -15.31 -9.28
CA VAL A 48 -40.17 -15.30 -8.73
C VAL A 48 -39.63 -13.86 -8.71
N ASN A 49 -39.03 -13.48 -7.61
CA ASN A 49 -38.32 -12.22 -7.51
C ASN A 49 -36.94 -12.34 -8.22
N THR A 50 -36.81 -11.60 -9.33
CA THR A 50 -35.59 -11.64 -10.17
C THR A 50 -34.57 -10.58 -9.79
N ARG A 51 -34.94 -9.59 -8.98
CA ARG A 51 -34.07 -8.51 -8.52
C ARG A 51 -33.49 -8.76 -7.12
N GLU A 52 -33.93 -9.80 -6.47
CA GLU A 52 -33.48 -10.16 -5.14
C GLU A 52 -32.13 -10.87 -5.25
N VAL A 53 -31.09 -10.25 -4.70
CA VAL A 53 -29.78 -10.87 -4.56
C VAL A 53 -29.86 -11.86 -3.40
N ARG A 54 -29.62 -13.11 -3.71
CA ARG A 54 -29.59 -14.21 -2.76
C ARG A 54 -28.14 -14.56 -2.43
N THR A 55 -27.93 -15.07 -1.23
CA THR A 55 -26.61 -15.42 -0.75
C THR A 55 -26.53 -16.91 -0.53
N LEU A 56 -25.47 -17.52 -1.07
CA LEU A 56 -25.10 -18.91 -0.85
C LEU A 56 -23.74 -18.96 -0.16
N MET A 57 -23.67 -19.62 0.97
CA MET A 57 -22.43 -19.81 1.71
C MET A 57 -21.93 -21.23 1.52
N VAL A 58 -20.66 -21.36 1.18
CA VAL A 58 -19.91 -22.61 1.05
C VAL A 58 -18.73 -22.54 2.02
N GLY A 59 -18.60 -23.56 2.87
CA GLY A 59 -17.59 -23.60 3.94
C GLY A 59 -18.15 -23.14 5.30
N LEU A 60 -17.27 -23.09 6.30
CA LEU A 60 -17.66 -22.66 7.66
C LEU A 60 -18.08 -21.18 7.66
N PRO A 61 -19.20 -20.84 8.28
CA PRO A 61 -19.48 -19.45 8.59
C PRO A 61 -18.39 -18.95 9.54
N GLU A 62 -17.85 -17.76 9.24
CA GLU A 62 -16.96 -17.06 10.15
C GLU A 62 -17.60 -17.06 11.55
N PHE A 63 -16.83 -17.34 12.59
CA PHE A 63 -17.32 -17.38 13.97
C PHE A 63 -17.97 -16.04 14.35
N GLY A 64 -19.19 -15.83 13.91
CA GLY A 64 -20.05 -14.77 14.39
C GLY A 64 -20.75 -15.22 15.67
N PRO A 65 -21.02 -14.33 16.64
CA PRO A 65 -21.63 -14.66 17.93
C PRO A 65 -23.09 -15.10 17.84
N GLU A 66 -23.63 -15.35 16.66
CA GLU A 66 -24.98 -15.85 16.45
C GLU A 66 -25.04 -17.37 16.21
N LEU A 67 -24.52 -18.14 17.16
CA LEU A 67 -25.19 -19.37 17.50
C LEU A 67 -26.61 -18.96 17.97
N LYS A 68 -27.60 -19.08 17.10
CA LYS A 68 -29.01 -18.90 17.49
C LYS A 68 -29.25 -19.71 18.74
N GLN A 69 -29.37 -19.01 19.86
CA GLN A 69 -29.85 -19.59 21.11
C GLN A 69 -31.16 -20.30 20.81
N GLY A 70 -31.16 -21.62 20.79
CA GLY A 70 -32.36 -22.41 20.61
C GLY A 70 -32.31 -23.55 19.61
N ALA A 71 -31.22 -23.73 18.83
CA ALA A 71 -31.08 -24.98 18.10
C ALA A 71 -30.76 -26.13 19.14
N PRO A 72 -31.49 -27.25 19.12
CA PRO A 72 -31.15 -28.36 19.97
C PRO A 72 -29.74 -28.83 19.61
N THR A 73 -28.82 -28.70 20.56
CA THR A 73 -27.45 -29.19 20.48
C THR A 73 -27.47 -30.72 20.48
N GLY A 74 -27.91 -31.31 19.37
CA GLY A 74 -27.75 -32.72 19.11
C GLY A 74 -26.26 -32.97 18.82
N PHE A 75 -25.69 -33.91 19.56
CA PHE A 75 -24.28 -34.33 19.52
C PHE A 75 -23.74 -34.69 18.11
N LEU A 76 -24.60 -34.75 17.11
CA LEU A 76 -24.30 -35.14 15.72
C LEU A 76 -24.28 -34.00 14.73
N THR A 77 -24.70 -32.77 15.09
CA THR A 77 -24.79 -31.63 14.13
C THR A 77 -23.47 -30.93 13.93
N ASN A 78 -22.48 -31.14 14.78
CA ASN A 78 -21.20 -30.40 14.73
C ASN A 78 -20.09 -31.11 13.96
N VAL A 79 -20.22 -32.39 13.63
CA VAL A 79 -19.14 -33.18 13.01
C VAL A 79 -19.12 -33.00 11.48
N ASP A 80 -20.29 -32.94 10.86
CA ASP A 80 -20.37 -32.84 9.39
C ASP A 80 -20.07 -31.42 8.85
N THR A 81 -20.41 -30.37 9.61
CA THR A 81 -20.15 -29.00 9.19
C THR A 81 -18.68 -28.62 9.23
N ALA A 82 -17.90 -29.19 10.14
CA ALA A 82 -16.48 -28.90 10.26
C ALA A 82 -15.68 -29.46 9.07
N HIS A 83 -16.08 -30.62 8.54
CA HIS A 83 -15.40 -31.25 7.40
C HIS A 83 -15.73 -30.62 6.06
N GLN A 84 -16.94 -30.07 5.89
CA GLN A 84 -17.37 -29.41 4.65
C GLN A 84 -16.64 -28.11 4.32
N SER A 85 -15.88 -27.59 5.26
CA SER A 85 -15.13 -26.33 5.11
C SER A 85 -13.62 -26.51 4.95
N GLN A 86 -13.15 -27.76 5.08
CA GLN A 86 -11.73 -28.08 4.98
C GLN A 86 -11.38 -28.47 3.56
N PHE A 87 -10.41 -27.75 2.99
CA PHE A 87 -9.90 -27.96 1.65
C PHE A 87 -8.43 -28.34 1.72
N LEU A 88 -8.06 -29.36 0.93
CA LEU A 88 -6.66 -29.79 0.79
C LEU A 88 -6.00 -28.96 -0.32
N THR A 89 -4.88 -28.34 0.03
CA THR A 89 -4.03 -27.60 -0.94
C THR A 89 -3.11 -28.55 -1.71
N GLY A 90 -2.56 -28.09 -2.84
CA GLY A 90 -1.66 -28.88 -3.68
C GLY A 90 -0.35 -29.29 -2.98
N ASP A 91 0.08 -28.56 -1.96
CA ASP A 91 1.22 -28.86 -1.09
C ASP A 91 0.86 -29.70 0.16
N ARG A 92 -0.32 -30.33 0.15
CA ARG A 92 -0.84 -31.26 1.19
C ARG A 92 -1.12 -30.60 2.54
N ASN A 93 -1.39 -29.30 2.55
CA ASN A 93 -1.88 -28.63 3.75
C ASN A 93 -3.40 -28.58 3.76
N ILE A 94 -3.99 -28.55 4.94
CA ILE A 94 -5.43 -28.40 5.12
C ILE A 94 -5.71 -26.95 5.51
N LEU A 95 -6.67 -26.33 4.83
CA LEU A 95 -7.14 -24.97 5.13
C LEU A 95 -8.65 -24.96 5.25
N SER A 96 -9.17 -24.22 6.21
CA SER A 96 -10.59 -23.90 6.31
C SER A 96 -10.84 -22.59 5.57
N LEU A 97 -11.80 -22.62 4.65
CA LEU A 97 -12.12 -21.52 3.75
C LEU A 97 -13.63 -21.35 3.67
N GLN A 98 -14.08 -20.11 3.69
CA GLN A 98 -15.47 -19.75 3.44
C GLN A 98 -15.57 -18.96 2.13
N VAL A 99 -16.52 -19.39 1.30
CA VAL A 99 -16.87 -18.66 0.08
C VAL A 99 -18.35 -18.29 0.15
N THR A 100 -18.63 -17.03 -0.10
CA THR A 100 -20.01 -16.50 -0.18
C THR A 100 -20.27 -16.07 -1.62
N VAL A 101 -21.30 -16.65 -2.22
CA VAL A 101 -21.71 -16.36 -3.59
C VAL A 101 -22.98 -15.51 -3.54
N HIS A 102 -22.97 -14.37 -4.19
CA HIS A 102 -24.11 -13.50 -4.40
C HIS A 102 -24.66 -13.76 -5.80
N TYR A 103 -25.92 -14.13 -5.87
CA TYR A 103 -26.58 -14.49 -7.12
C TYR A 103 -28.03 -14.02 -7.17
N HIS A 104 -28.55 -13.86 -8.36
CA HIS A 104 -29.96 -13.60 -8.59
C HIS A 104 -30.53 -14.54 -9.68
N VAL A 105 -31.83 -14.59 -9.80
CA VAL A 105 -32.49 -15.37 -10.84
C VAL A 105 -32.51 -14.59 -12.14
N GLY A 106 -31.80 -15.06 -13.15
CA GLY A 106 -31.74 -14.47 -14.50
C GLY A 106 -32.83 -15.00 -15.42
N ASP A 107 -32.98 -16.33 -15.51
CA ASP A 107 -34.00 -17.00 -16.31
C ASP A 107 -34.95 -17.80 -15.41
N ILE A 108 -36.17 -17.34 -15.30
CA ILE A 108 -37.20 -17.99 -14.46
C ILE A 108 -37.58 -19.36 -15.03
N GLY A 109 -37.63 -19.49 -16.35
CA GLY A 109 -37.98 -20.75 -16.99
C GLY A 109 -36.99 -21.87 -16.59
N GLN A 110 -35.72 -21.60 -16.71
CA GLN A 110 -34.68 -22.54 -16.28
C GLN A 110 -34.67 -22.73 -14.76
N PHE A 111 -34.84 -21.65 -13.98
CA PHE A 111 -34.83 -21.72 -12.51
C PHE A 111 -35.96 -22.60 -11.96
N LEU A 112 -37.17 -22.51 -12.51
CA LEU A 112 -38.31 -23.27 -12.00
C LEU A 112 -38.45 -24.67 -12.59
N PHE A 113 -37.91 -24.91 -13.79
CA PHE A 113 -38.17 -26.13 -14.56
C PHE A 113 -36.94 -26.80 -15.12
N GLY A 114 -35.75 -26.20 -14.97
CA GLY A 114 -34.51 -26.79 -15.45
C GLY A 114 -33.99 -27.85 -14.47
N GLU A 115 -33.89 -27.53 -13.21
CA GLU A 115 -33.36 -28.41 -12.17
C GLU A 115 -34.33 -28.48 -10.99
N SER A 116 -34.35 -29.62 -10.29
CA SER A 116 -35.24 -29.83 -9.14
C SER A 116 -34.87 -28.95 -7.95
N ASP A 117 -33.57 -28.73 -7.69
CA ASP A 117 -33.05 -27.81 -6.69
C ASP A 117 -31.84 -27.02 -7.22
N PRO A 118 -32.08 -25.90 -7.88
CA PRO A 118 -31.01 -25.08 -8.46
C PRO A 118 -30.01 -24.56 -7.39
N ARG A 119 -30.46 -24.38 -6.17
CA ARG A 119 -29.61 -23.88 -5.07
C ARG A 119 -28.58 -24.94 -4.67
N THR A 120 -29.02 -26.16 -4.41
CA THR A 120 -28.11 -27.27 -4.04
C THR A 120 -27.17 -27.61 -5.19
N ARG A 121 -27.64 -27.53 -6.43
CA ARG A 121 -26.79 -27.72 -7.60
C ARG A 121 -25.71 -26.64 -7.70
N LEU A 122 -26.06 -25.36 -7.54
CA LEU A 122 -25.11 -24.26 -7.49
C LEU A 122 -24.09 -24.45 -6.37
N GLN A 123 -24.55 -24.91 -5.17
CA GLN A 123 -23.66 -25.19 -4.06
C GLN A 123 -22.61 -26.25 -4.42
N SER A 124 -23.03 -27.38 -4.95
CA SER A 124 -22.12 -28.46 -5.36
C SER A 124 -21.15 -28.03 -6.45
N LEU A 125 -21.60 -27.20 -7.39
CA LEU A 125 -20.76 -26.62 -8.42
C LEU A 125 -19.68 -25.72 -7.82
N VAL A 126 -20.05 -24.81 -6.94
CA VAL A 126 -19.11 -23.90 -6.25
C VAL A 126 -18.13 -24.68 -5.39
N GLU A 127 -18.59 -25.69 -4.62
CA GLU A 127 -17.72 -26.56 -3.83
C GLU A 127 -16.69 -27.28 -4.69
N SER A 128 -17.11 -27.82 -5.82
CA SER A 128 -16.23 -28.47 -6.78
C SER A 128 -15.17 -27.50 -7.33
N LEU A 129 -15.58 -26.29 -7.75
CA LEU A 129 -14.67 -25.27 -8.27
C LEU A 129 -13.69 -24.76 -7.23
N VAL A 130 -14.15 -24.57 -5.98
CA VAL A 130 -13.28 -24.19 -4.86
C VAL A 130 -12.25 -25.29 -4.59
N THR A 131 -12.70 -26.54 -4.52
CA THR A 131 -11.82 -27.68 -4.28
C THR A 131 -10.76 -27.80 -5.36
N ASP A 132 -11.16 -27.72 -6.65
CA ASP A 132 -10.23 -27.79 -7.78
C ASP A 132 -9.22 -26.61 -7.75
N THR A 133 -9.68 -25.40 -7.45
CA THR A 133 -8.81 -24.24 -7.40
C THR A 133 -7.82 -24.29 -6.24
N VAL A 134 -8.27 -24.74 -5.07
CA VAL A 134 -7.43 -24.85 -3.86
C VAL A 134 -6.44 -26.00 -3.99
N SER A 135 -6.88 -27.15 -4.51
CA SER A 135 -6.00 -28.31 -4.70
C SER A 135 -4.93 -28.09 -5.77
N GLY A 136 -5.19 -27.22 -6.74
CA GLY A 136 -4.19 -26.78 -7.71
C GLY A 136 -3.24 -25.68 -7.19
N SER A 137 -3.42 -25.19 -5.97
CA SER A 137 -2.68 -24.07 -5.41
C SER A 137 -1.94 -24.45 -4.12
N GLY A 138 -0.77 -23.83 -3.86
CA GLY A 138 -0.07 -24.00 -2.60
C GLY A 138 -0.69 -23.17 -1.48
N VAL A 139 -0.41 -23.56 -0.22
CA VAL A 139 -0.92 -22.88 0.97
C VAL A 139 -0.58 -21.40 1.00
N ASP A 140 0.60 -21.02 0.56
CA ASP A 140 1.05 -19.63 0.50
C ASP A 140 0.20 -18.79 -0.43
N PHE A 141 -0.19 -19.35 -1.57
CA PHE A 141 -1.07 -18.67 -2.50
C PHE A 141 -2.45 -18.43 -1.89
N VAL A 142 -3.03 -19.45 -1.25
CA VAL A 142 -4.38 -19.38 -0.69
C VAL A 142 -4.41 -18.52 0.59
N TYR A 143 -3.42 -18.67 1.48
CA TYR A 143 -3.40 -18.03 2.79
C TYR A 143 -2.88 -16.58 2.77
N VAL A 144 -1.75 -16.34 2.08
CA VAL A 144 -1.03 -15.05 2.13
C VAL A 144 -1.53 -14.06 1.07
N HIS A 145 -1.63 -14.52 -0.18
CA HIS A 145 -1.94 -13.65 -1.33
C HIS A 145 -3.37 -13.86 -1.88
N GLY A 146 -4.10 -14.84 -1.34
CA GLY A 146 -5.09 -15.60 -2.07
C GLY A 146 -6.47 -14.99 -2.18
N ARG A 147 -6.96 -14.20 -1.22
CA ARG A 147 -8.38 -13.82 -1.25
C ARG A 147 -8.79 -13.14 -2.55
N HIS A 148 -8.04 -12.15 -2.98
CA HIS A 148 -8.38 -11.43 -4.20
C HIS A 148 -8.14 -12.27 -5.47
N ARG A 149 -7.01 -12.98 -5.53
CA ARG A 149 -6.70 -13.86 -6.67
C ARG A 149 -7.64 -15.06 -6.75
N LEU A 150 -7.93 -15.69 -5.60
CA LEU A 150 -8.87 -16.79 -5.51
C LEU A 150 -10.27 -16.35 -5.96
N ARG A 151 -10.73 -15.18 -5.50
CA ARG A 151 -11.98 -14.58 -5.97
C ARG A 151 -12.01 -14.41 -7.49
N THR A 152 -10.97 -13.81 -8.06
CA THR A 152 -10.90 -13.59 -9.52
C THR A 152 -10.94 -14.90 -10.28
N LEU A 153 -10.19 -15.92 -9.84
CA LEU A 153 -10.19 -17.23 -10.47
C LEU A 153 -11.54 -17.95 -10.34
N LEU A 154 -12.20 -17.85 -9.18
CA LEU A 154 -13.50 -18.46 -8.97
C LEU A 154 -14.58 -17.78 -9.81
N VAL A 155 -14.57 -16.45 -9.89
CA VAL A 155 -15.50 -15.68 -10.74
C VAL A 155 -15.32 -16.07 -12.22
N ASP A 156 -14.09 -16.13 -12.70
CA ASP A 156 -13.78 -16.47 -14.08
C ASP A 156 -14.24 -17.91 -14.42
N ARG A 157 -13.86 -18.87 -13.58
CA ARG A 157 -14.28 -20.28 -13.77
C ARG A 157 -15.79 -20.47 -13.67
N LEU A 158 -16.43 -19.81 -12.69
CA LEU A 158 -17.87 -19.92 -12.51
C LEU A 158 -18.62 -19.28 -13.67
N SER A 159 -18.15 -18.15 -14.19
CA SER A 159 -18.75 -17.47 -15.34
C SER A 159 -18.65 -18.30 -16.64
N THR A 160 -17.64 -19.15 -16.76
CA THR A 160 -17.48 -20.07 -17.90
C THR A 160 -18.30 -21.36 -17.76
N THR A 161 -18.47 -21.84 -16.52
CA THR A 161 -19.17 -23.13 -16.28
C THR A 161 -20.69 -22.96 -16.11
N LEU A 162 -21.13 -21.87 -15.51
CA LEU A 162 -22.53 -21.63 -15.19
C LEU A 162 -23.47 -21.60 -16.42
N PRO A 163 -23.06 -21.05 -17.59
CA PRO A 163 -23.91 -21.04 -18.78
C PRO A 163 -24.25 -22.43 -19.32
N ASP A 164 -23.41 -23.43 -19.07
CA ASP A 164 -23.62 -24.81 -19.50
C ASP A 164 -24.63 -25.56 -18.61
N GLU A 165 -24.93 -25.03 -17.44
CA GLU A 165 -25.85 -25.62 -16.48
C GLU A 165 -27.25 -24.94 -16.58
N PRO A 166 -28.35 -25.72 -16.68
CA PRO A 166 -29.70 -25.19 -16.84
C PRO A 166 -30.30 -24.68 -15.52
N LEU A 167 -29.56 -23.85 -14.77
CA LEU A 167 -29.95 -23.37 -13.45
C LEU A 167 -30.78 -22.07 -13.49
N GLY A 168 -30.67 -21.30 -14.56
CA GLY A 168 -31.31 -20.00 -14.70
C GLY A 168 -30.83 -18.95 -13.68
N LEU A 169 -29.66 -19.16 -13.08
CA LEU A 169 -29.05 -18.28 -12.08
C LEU A 169 -27.94 -17.45 -12.70
N VAL A 170 -27.80 -16.22 -12.22
CA VAL A 170 -26.69 -15.33 -12.58
C VAL A 170 -25.94 -14.98 -11.31
N VAL A 171 -24.61 -15.16 -11.32
CA VAL A 171 -23.76 -14.81 -10.19
C VAL A 171 -23.29 -13.37 -10.36
N ASP A 172 -23.60 -12.56 -9.36
CA ASP A 172 -23.23 -11.15 -9.32
C ASP A 172 -21.80 -10.95 -8.78
N ASP A 173 -21.47 -11.64 -7.68
CA ASP A 173 -20.17 -11.53 -7.03
C ASP A 173 -19.85 -12.77 -6.18
N ILE A 174 -18.57 -12.98 -5.95
CA ILE A 174 -18.04 -13.98 -5.03
C ILE A 174 -17.17 -13.30 -4.00
N THR A 175 -17.48 -13.51 -2.73
CA THR A 175 -16.66 -13.04 -1.62
C THR A 175 -15.92 -14.22 -1.00
N VAL A 176 -14.60 -14.16 -0.96
CA VAL A 176 -13.77 -15.13 -0.24
C VAL A 176 -13.55 -14.59 1.17
N GLY A 177 -14.06 -15.29 2.16
CA GLY A 177 -13.92 -14.97 3.58
C GLY A 177 -12.51 -15.18 4.10
N ALA A 178 -12.38 -15.24 5.40
CA ALA A 178 -11.09 -15.50 6.02
C ALA A 178 -10.68 -16.97 5.80
N VAL A 179 -9.40 -17.18 5.60
CA VAL A 179 -8.78 -18.50 5.45
C VAL A 179 -8.06 -18.81 6.75
N TYR A 180 -8.29 -19.98 7.30
CA TYR A 180 -7.69 -20.40 8.56
C TYR A 180 -7.04 -21.78 8.42
N PRO A 181 -5.86 -21.99 9.02
CA PRO A 181 -5.37 -23.35 9.22
C PRO A 181 -6.23 -24.07 10.28
N PRO A 182 -6.22 -25.42 10.33
CA PRO A 182 -6.84 -26.17 11.41
C PRO A 182 -6.34 -25.68 12.78
N ILE A 183 -7.20 -25.78 13.80
CA ILE A 183 -6.89 -25.28 15.15
C ILE A 183 -5.62 -25.93 15.71
N GLU A 184 -5.42 -27.21 15.40
CA GLU A 184 -4.28 -28.01 15.84
C GLU A 184 -2.94 -27.53 15.25
N ALA A 185 -2.96 -26.98 14.03
CA ALA A 185 -1.76 -26.52 13.33
C ALA A 185 -1.59 -24.99 13.35
N LYS A 186 -2.49 -24.28 14.06
CA LYS A 186 -2.52 -22.79 14.02
C LYS A 186 -1.25 -22.17 14.62
N SER A 187 -0.70 -22.75 15.69
CA SER A 187 0.53 -22.26 16.34
C SER A 187 1.72 -22.33 15.41
N GLU A 188 1.90 -23.48 14.75
CA GLU A 188 3.02 -23.73 13.82
C GLU A 188 2.91 -22.84 12.58
N PHE A 189 1.71 -22.64 12.07
CA PHE A 189 1.47 -21.68 10.97
C PHE A 189 1.84 -20.24 11.35
N LEU A 190 1.46 -19.81 12.56
CA LEU A 190 1.81 -18.47 13.04
C LEU A 190 3.33 -18.32 13.23
N GLU A 191 4.01 -19.35 13.73
CA GLU A 191 5.46 -19.33 13.87
C GLU A 191 6.17 -19.19 12.53
N VAL A 192 5.77 -19.96 11.51
CA VAL A 192 6.29 -19.83 10.14
C VAL A 192 6.01 -18.45 9.57
N MET A 193 4.81 -17.89 9.78
CA MET A 193 4.46 -16.55 9.30
C MET A 193 5.30 -15.47 9.99
N ASN A 194 5.53 -15.58 11.30
CA ASN A 194 6.37 -14.67 12.06
C ASN A 194 7.83 -14.72 11.55
N ALA A 195 8.38 -15.93 11.36
CA ALA A 195 9.73 -16.10 10.83
C ALA A 195 9.89 -15.50 9.42
N ARG A 196 8.86 -15.61 8.57
CA ARG A 196 8.87 -14.96 7.24
C ARG A 196 8.81 -13.44 7.34
N ALA A 197 7.97 -12.90 8.23
CA ALA A 197 7.88 -11.45 8.47
C ALA A 197 9.20 -10.90 9.04
N GLU A 198 9.84 -11.61 9.95
CA GLU A 198 11.17 -11.27 10.47
C GLU A 198 12.23 -11.26 9.37
N ARG A 199 12.25 -12.31 8.53
CA ARG A 199 13.17 -12.37 7.38
C ARG A 199 12.98 -11.17 6.45
N GLU A 200 11.75 -10.83 6.11
CA GLU A 200 11.44 -9.67 5.25
C GLU A 200 11.90 -8.37 5.91
N THR A 201 11.65 -8.23 7.21
CA THR A 201 12.12 -7.09 8.00
C THR A 201 13.65 -6.98 7.99
N HIS A 202 14.37 -8.09 8.12
CA HIS A 202 15.84 -8.10 8.05
C HIS A 202 16.35 -7.69 6.67
N ILE A 203 15.72 -8.17 5.60
CA ILE A 203 16.07 -7.79 4.21
C ILE A 203 15.86 -6.28 4.02
N ASN A 204 14.67 -5.76 4.37
CA ASN A 204 14.35 -4.35 4.23
C ASN A 204 15.30 -3.45 5.05
N ASN A 205 15.64 -3.88 6.28
CA ASN A 205 16.59 -3.16 7.11
C ASN A 205 18.01 -3.17 6.51
N ALA A 206 18.46 -4.28 5.93
CA ALA A 206 19.76 -4.38 5.26
C ALA A 206 19.80 -3.48 4.01
N GLU A 207 18.77 -3.46 3.21
CA GLU A 207 18.65 -2.57 2.06
C GLU A 207 18.65 -1.09 2.47
N ALA A 208 17.87 -0.74 3.49
CA ALA A 208 17.84 0.62 4.04
C ALA A 208 19.23 1.04 4.57
N PHE A 209 19.93 0.12 5.23
CA PHE A 209 21.31 0.35 5.71
C PHE A 209 22.28 0.56 4.54
N GLN A 210 22.18 -0.25 3.49
CA GLN A 210 23.00 -0.11 2.28
C GLN A 210 22.81 1.28 1.65
N VAL A 211 21.55 1.67 1.42
CA VAL A 211 21.21 2.98 0.84
C VAL A 211 21.75 4.13 1.71
N LYS A 212 21.50 4.04 3.03
CA LYS A 212 21.99 5.03 3.99
C LYS A 212 23.54 5.15 3.95
N ARG A 213 24.24 4.02 3.92
CA ARG A 213 25.71 4.00 3.89
C ARG A 213 26.27 4.57 2.60
N SER A 214 25.65 4.22 1.47
CA SER A 214 26.02 4.78 0.15
C SER A 214 25.83 6.29 0.12
N ASN A 215 24.67 6.77 0.56
CA ASN A 215 24.37 8.21 0.61
C ASN A 215 25.30 8.98 1.55
N GLN A 216 25.63 8.41 2.72
CA GLN A 216 26.59 9.00 3.63
C GLN A 216 27.98 9.11 3.01
N GLY A 217 28.44 8.04 2.30
CA GLY A 217 29.73 8.06 1.61
C GLY A 217 29.77 9.12 0.50
N GLN A 218 28.72 9.22 -0.29
CA GLN A 218 28.61 10.24 -1.34
C GLN A 218 28.58 11.67 -0.77
N ALA A 219 27.82 11.88 0.31
CA ALA A 219 27.74 13.18 0.97
C ALA A 219 29.10 13.59 1.55
N GLU A 220 29.83 12.67 2.19
CA GLU A 220 31.15 12.93 2.73
C GLU A 220 32.16 13.24 1.61
N ALA A 221 32.18 12.46 0.54
CA ALA A 221 33.03 12.75 -0.63
C ALA A 221 32.75 14.12 -1.21
N LYS A 222 31.46 14.49 -1.34
CA LYS A 222 31.07 15.80 -1.84
C LYS A 222 31.46 16.92 -0.89
N ARG A 223 31.36 16.70 0.43
CA ARG A 223 31.81 17.67 1.45
C ARG A 223 33.30 17.97 1.32
N VAL A 224 34.11 16.91 1.23
CA VAL A 224 35.57 17.06 1.08
C VAL A 224 35.93 17.82 -0.20
N GLN A 225 35.26 17.51 -1.32
CA GLN A 225 35.44 18.25 -2.58
C GLN A 225 35.12 19.75 -2.44
N LEU A 226 33.94 20.04 -1.85
CA LEU A 226 33.50 21.43 -1.66
C LEU A 226 34.44 22.21 -0.72
N GLU A 227 34.94 21.57 0.35
CA GLU A 227 35.91 22.17 1.26
C GLU A 227 37.23 22.47 0.54
N ALA A 228 37.72 21.55 -0.28
CA ALA A 228 38.94 21.75 -1.07
C ALA A 228 38.78 22.88 -2.10
N ASP A 229 37.65 22.93 -2.83
CA ASP A 229 37.34 23.99 -3.80
C ASP A 229 37.18 25.35 -3.10
N ALA A 230 36.54 25.38 -1.96
CA ALA A 230 36.40 26.60 -1.15
C ALA A 230 37.75 27.09 -0.60
N TYR A 231 38.61 26.17 -0.18
CA TYR A 231 39.98 26.51 0.25
C TYR A 231 40.80 27.08 -0.90
N ARG A 232 40.80 26.40 -2.05
CA ARG A 232 41.44 26.88 -3.28
C ARG A 232 40.96 28.27 -3.66
N SER A 233 39.65 28.46 -3.75
CA SER A 233 39.05 29.75 -4.13
C SER A 233 39.43 30.87 -3.16
N ARG A 234 39.41 30.60 -1.85
CA ARG A 234 39.83 31.58 -0.84
C ARG A 234 41.30 31.93 -0.95
N THR A 235 42.19 30.95 -1.17
CA THR A 235 43.62 31.18 -1.29
C THR A 235 43.95 31.97 -2.55
N VAL A 236 43.32 31.62 -3.69
CA VAL A 236 43.52 32.35 -4.95
C VAL A 236 42.96 33.79 -4.83
N ALA A 237 41.76 33.97 -4.29
CA ALA A 237 41.19 35.30 -4.11
C ALA A 237 42.03 36.17 -3.14
N ALA A 238 42.57 35.59 -2.07
CA ALA A 238 43.49 36.30 -1.17
C ALA A 238 44.74 36.75 -1.86
N ALA A 239 45.39 35.83 -2.60
CA ALA A 239 46.60 36.20 -3.39
C ALA A 239 46.35 37.24 -4.44
N GLN A 240 45.22 37.16 -5.15
CA GLN A 240 44.80 38.17 -6.12
C GLN A 240 44.53 39.53 -5.47
N GLY A 241 43.85 39.49 -4.32
CA GLY A 241 43.58 40.69 -3.52
C GLY A 241 44.87 41.38 -3.02
N GLU A 242 45.86 40.60 -2.58
CA GLU A 242 47.18 41.14 -2.19
C GLU A 242 47.93 41.71 -3.37
N ALA A 243 47.93 41.01 -4.52
CA ALA A 243 48.59 41.52 -5.74
C ALA A 243 47.92 42.83 -6.22
N ALA A 244 46.58 42.91 -6.29
CA ALA A 244 45.87 44.11 -6.64
C ALA A 244 46.14 45.28 -5.67
N ARG A 245 46.21 45.00 -4.38
CA ARG A 245 46.58 45.98 -3.36
C ARG A 245 47.99 46.52 -3.57
N PHE A 246 48.95 45.63 -3.89
CA PHE A 246 50.31 46.03 -4.21
C PHE A 246 50.41 46.90 -5.48
N GLU A 247 49.72 46.50 -6.53
CA GLU A 247 49.63 47.30 -7.79
C GLU A 247 49.04 48.71 -7.53
N GLN A 248 47.99 48.81 -6.73
CA GLN A 248 47.38 50.08 -6.33
C GLN A 248 48.37 50.96 -5.57
N LEU A 249 49.11 50.35 -4.62
CA LEU A 249 50.15 51.10 -3.87
C LEU A 249 51.24 51.60 -4.78
N VAL A 250 51.76 50.79 -5.69
CA VAL A 250 52.78 51.20 -6.67
C VAL A 250 52.27 52.29 -7.54
N SER A 251 51.04 52.17 -8.07
CA SER A 251 50.42 53.22 -8.91
C SER A 251 50.16 54.53 -8.16
N GLN A 252 49.86 54.47 -6.87
CA GLN A 252 49.72 55.64 -6.00
C GLN A 252 51.09 56.33 -5.79
N ILE A 253 52.13 55.61 -5.47
CA ILE A 253 53.50 56.14 -5.34
C ILE A 253 53.98 56.82 -6.64
N GLN A 254 53.68 56.20 -7.78
CA GLN A 254 54.02 56.74 -9.10
C GLN A 254 53.27 58.06 -9.37
N ARG A 255 51.95 58.15 -9.03
CA ARG A 255 51.16 59.36 -9.18
C ARG A 255 51.61 60.50 -8.27
N GLU A 256 51.94 60.17 -7.01
CA GLU A 256 52.48 61.16 -6.07
C GLU A 256 53.86 61.71 -6.52
N ALA A 257 54.73 60.88 -7.09
CA ALA A 257 56.00 61.31 -7.67
C ALA A 257 55.83 62.20 -8.90
N GLN A 258 54.84 61.91 -9.80
CA GLN A 258 54.55 62.69 -11.01
C GLN A 258 53.86 64.04 -10.71
N SER A 259 53.15 64.18 -9.59
CA SER A 259 52.50 65.44 -9.22
C SER A 259 53.47 66.54 -8.70
N GLY A 260 54.77 66.25 -8.66
CA GLY A 260 55.82 67.26 -8.44
C GLY A 260 55.99 67.73 -7.01
N GLN A 261 55.25 67.12 -6.03
CA GLN A 261 55.33 67.52 -4.61
C GLN A 261 56.47 66.83 -3.82
N GLN A 262 56.92 65.65 -4.31
CA GLN A 262 58.04 64.91 -3.65
C GLN A 262 58.79 64.06 -4.68
N ASP A 263 60.07 63.85 -4.45
CA ASP A 263 60.87 62.89 -5.19
C ASP A 263 60.34 61.48 -4.95
N TYR A 264 60.43 60.54 -5.95
CA TYR A 264 60.00 59.14 -5.83
C TYR A 264 60.49 58.44 -4.59
N ALA A 265 61.70 58.73 -4.16
CA ALA A 265 62.32 58.22 -2.93
C ALA A 265 61.54 58.70 -1.66
N GLY A 266 61.09 59.95 -1.63
CA GLY A 266 60.32 60.52 -0.54
C GLY A 266 58.89 59.97 -0.46
N ALA A 267 58.21 59.83 -1.58
CA ALA A 267 56.88 59.24 -1.72
C ALA A 267 56.87 57.76 -1.24
N ARG A 268 57.90 56.99 -1.66
CA ARG A 268 58.11 55.61 -1.24
C ARG A 268 58.33 55.52 0.30
N HIS A 269 59.18 56.39 0.85
CA HIS A 269 59.47 56.38 2.29
C HIS A 269 58.21 56.68 3.12
N LEU A 270 57.39 57.63 2.70
CA LEU A 270 56.13 57.97 3.35
C LEU A 270 55.12 56.82 3.28
N ALA A 271 55.00 56.15 2.11
CA ALA A 271 54.13 54.98 1.93
C ALA A 271 54.55 53.79 2.83
N MET A 272 55.88 53.52 2.89
CA MET A 272 56.40 52.49 3.78
C MET A 272 56.17 52.79 5.28
N LYS A 273 56.29 54.05 5.67
CA LYS A 273 56.00 54.47 7.08
C LYS A 273 54.51 54.33 7.42
N ARG A 274 53.59 54.64 6.45
CA ARG A 274 52.15 54.37 6.63
C ARG A 274 51.85 52.91 6.76
N MET A 275 52.38 52.08 5.87
CA MET A 275 52.21 50.61 5.92
C MET A 275 52.73 50.01 7.27
N TYR A 276 53.86 50.49 7.74
CA TYR A 276 54.42 50.09 9.02
C TYR A 276 53.49 50.42 10.18
N LEU A 277 52.96 51.65 10.21
CA LEU A 277 52.02 52.12 11.25
C LEU A 277 50.71 51.34 11.18
N ASP A 278 50.19 51.00 9.97
CA ASP A 278 48.97 50.25 9.78
C ASP A 278 49.15 48.79 10.20
N SER A 279 50.34 48.19 9.94
CA SER A 279 50.68 46.84 10.41
C SER A 279 50.78 46.80 11.94
N ILE A 280 51.40 47.80 12.57
CA ILE A 280 51.45 47.91 14.04
C ILE A 280 50.06 48.07 14.59
N ARG A 281 49.17 48.92 14.00
CA ARG A 281 47.76 49.05 14.40
C ARG A 281 47.01 47.74 14.33
N ALA A 282 47.18 46.97 13.23
CA ALA A 282 46.54 45.70 13.04
C ALA A 282 46.98 44.64 14.07
N ILE A 283 48.26 44.65 14.44
CA ILE A 283 48.81 43.79 15.51
C ILE A 283 48.21 44.20 16.84
N PHE A 284 48.25 45.48 17.18
CA PHE A 284 47.70 45.98 18.45
C PHE A 284 46.17 45.87 18.55
N ALA A 285 45.45 45.79 17.44
CA ALA A 285 43.99 45.54 17.46
C ALA A 285 43.67 44.09 17.85
N LYS A 286 44.57 43.17 17.66
CA LYS A 286 44.42 41.75 18.05
C LYS A 286 44.89 41.42 19.48
N VAL A 287 45.48 42.38 20.16
CA VAL A 287 45.97 42.24 21.56
C VAL A 287 44.85 42.60 22.51
N ALA A 288 44.42 41.65 23.34
CA ALA A 288 43.29 41.79 24.24
C ALA A 288 43.54 42.84 25.38
N ALA A 289 44.82 43.13 25.73
CA ALA A 289 45.15 44.17 26.67
C ALA A 289 46.49 44.83 26.26
N LYS A 290 46.59 46.18 26.43
CA LYS A 290 47.78 46.99 26.21
C LYS A 290 48.18 47.59 27.54
N ILE A 291 49.36 47.22 28.02
CA ILE A 291 49.96 47.82 29.19
C ILE A 291 51.12 48.69 28.71
N VAL A 292 50.99 49.99 28.87
CA VAL A 292 52.09 50.94 28.59
C VAL A 292 52.78 51.24 29.90
N LEU A 293 53.99 50.82 30.00
CA LEU A 293 54.82 51.06 31.21
C LEU A 293 55.73 52.20 30.93
N ASP A 294 55.81 53.13 31.86
CA ASP A 294 56.83 54.16 31.87
C ASP A 294 58.14 53.56 32.45
N SER A 295 59.29 53.96 31.93
CA SER A 295 60.60 53.32 32.16
C SER A 295 61.13 53.51 33.58
N GLY A 296 60.39 53.18 34.60
CA GLY A 296 60.81 53.34 35.97
C GLY A 296 60.10 52.49 37.02
N ASP A 297 58.96 51.90 36.73
CA ASP A 297 58.18 51.14 37.69
C ASP A 297 58.39 49.61 37.58
N PRO A 298 58.56 48.86 38.68
CA PRO A 298 58.62 47.43 38.65
C PRO A 298 57.25 46.82 38.31
N VAL A 299 57.16 46.02 37.25
CA VAL A 299 55.94 45.40 36.80
C VAL A 299 55.64 44.18 37.64
N ASP A 300 54.56 44.18 38.36
CA ASP A 300 54.00 42.96 38.97
C ASP A 300 53.21 42.15 37.96
N LEU A 301 53.80 41.04 37.46
CA LEU A 301 53.22 40.16 36.47
C LEU A 301 52.09 39.27 37.01
N THR A 302 51.83 39.29 38.30
CA THR A 302 50.76 38.47 38.90
C THR A 302 49.33 38.96 38.52
N ILE A 303 49.19 40.26 38.21
CA ILE A 303 47.89 40.85 37.80
C ILE A 303 47.46 40.39 36.39
N LEU A 304 48.39 39.92 35.52
CA LEU A 304 48.08 39.49 34.16
C LEU A 304 47.41 38.11 34.09
N ARG A 305 47.37 37.36 35.18
CA ARG A 305 46.79 36.02 35.21
C ARG A 305 45.27 36.00 35.46
N GLU A 306 44.67 37.08 35.89
CA GLU A 306 43.23 37.16 36.20
C GLU A 306 42.33 37.58 35.01
N PHE A 307 42.90 38.09 33.90
CA PHE A 307 42.16 38.56 32.73
C PHE A 307 42.00 37.51 31.62
N GLY A 308 42.32 36.25 31.90
CA GLY A 308 42.26 35.13 30.94
C GLY A 308 41.21 34.04 31.31
N LYS A 309 40.01 34.43 31.72
CA LYS A 309 38.85 33.51 31.74
C LYS A 309 37.75 34.00 30.84
#